data_d83bc90a9edbc68607ad4e0f77fabae3
#
_entry.id   d83bc90a9edbc68607ad4e0f77fabae3
#
_cell.length_a   1.000
_cell.length_b   1.000
_cell.length_c   1.000
_cell.angle_alpha   90.00
_cell.angle_beta   90.00
_cell.angle_gamma   90.00
#
_symmetry.space_group_name_H-M   'P 1'
#
loop_
_entity.id
_entity.type
_entity.pdbx_description
1 polymer ?
#
loop_
_entity_poly.entity_id
_entity_poly.type
_entity_poly.pdbx_seq_one_letter_code
_entity_poly.pdbx_strand_id
1 'polypeptide(L)' 'MEEHRTTPRRRLLKTGRISFGGGAIDCTVRNFSETGAALEVSSPVGIPDRFTLVIEADQRHLPCRVIWRKEKRIGVHFET' A
#
# COMPACT_ATOMS: atom_id res chain seq x y z
N MET A 1 6.23 20.96 25.13
CA MET A 1 6.15 20.59 24.89
C MET A 1 5.79 19.98 24.10
N GLU A 2 5.94 19.77 23.90
CA GLU A 2 5.78 19.30 23.37
C GLU A 2 5.33 18.61 22.67
N GLU A 3 5.33 18.51 22.59
CA GLU A 3 5.16 17.94 22.11
C GLU A 3 4.44 17.40 21.52
N HIS A 4 4.16 17.59 21.47
CA HIS A 4 3.69 17.17 21.07
C HIS A 4 3.11 16.78 20.31
N ARG A 5 3.15 16.76 20.10
CA ARG A 5 2.93 16.46 19.45
C ARG A 5 2.50 15.77 18.85
N THR A 6 2.49 15.52 18.79
CA THR A 6 2.31 14.82 18.34
C THR A 6 1.84 14.31 17.53
N THR A 7 1.92 14.03 17.02
CA THR A 7 1.46 13.77 16.18
C THR A 7 0.97 12.78 15.61
N PRO A 8 0.63 12.66 15.36
CA PRO A 8 -0.01 11.53 15.08
C PRO A 8 -0.01 11.21 13.67
N ARG A 9 0.23 11.88 12.86
CA ARG A 9 0.26 11.52 11.66
C ARG A 9 1.52 11.31 11.25
N ARG A 10 2.18 10.49 11.66
CA ARG A 10 3.35 10.16 11.33
C ARG A 10 3.26 9.64 10.04
N ARG A 11 3.86 9.86 9.13
CA ARG A 11 3.91 9.26 8.01
C ARG A 11 4.53 8.04 8.08
N LEU A 12 3.98 7.01 8.28
CA LEU A 12 4.58 5.75 8.36
C LEU A 12 4.73 5.24 6.98
N LEU A 13 5.92 5.15 6.48
CA LEU A 13 6.16 4.58 5.18
C LEU A 13 6.60 3.15 5.41
N LYS A 14 5.85 2.20 4.90
CA LYS A 14 6.17 0.80 5.06
C LYS A 14 6.55 0.20 3.74
N THR A 15 7.45 -0.74 3.74
CA THR A 15 7.79 -1.48 2.54
C THR A 15 6.80 -2.60 2.37
N GLY A 16 6.24 -2.72 1.19
CA GLY A 16 5.30 -3.77 0.89
C GLY A 16 5.61 -4.41 -0.43
N ARG A 17 4.83 -5.44 -0.77
CA ARG A 17 4.99 -6.13 -2.02
C ARG A 17 3.62 -6.41 -2.58
N ILE A 18 3.44 -6.10 -3.86
CA ILE A 18 2.21 -6.35 -4.56
C ILE A 18 2.35 -7.72 -5.19
N SER A 19 1.55 -8.68 -4.74
CA SER A 19 1.66 -10.05 -5.18
C SER A 19 0.45 -10.44 -6.02
N PHE A 20 0.68 -11.04 -7.18
CA PHE A 20 -0.41 -11.50 -8.03
C PHE A 20 0.07 -12.72 -8.79
N GLY A 21 -0.81 -13.35 -9.53
CA GLY A 21 -0.50 -14.63 -10.13
C GLY A 21 0.74 -14.68 -10.98
N GLY A 22 1.08 -13.60 -11.63
CA GLY A 22 2.23 -13.58 -12.49
C GLY A 22 3.51 -13.03 -11.89
N GLY A 23 3.50 -12.65 -10.62
CA GLY A 23 4.72 -12.11 -10.03
C GLY A 23 4.48 -11.27 -8.82
N ALA A 24 5.49 -10.51 -8.46
CA ALA A 24 5.43 -9.62 -7.31
C ALA A 24 6.26 -8.38 -7.62
N ILE A 25 5.80 -7.25 -7.10
CA ILE A 25 6.43 -5.97 -7.34
C ILE A 25 6.56 -5.26 -6.00
N ASP A 26 7.73 -4.72 -5.72
CA ASP A 26 7.94 -3.98 -4.49
C ASP A 26 7.19 -2.66 -4.54
N CYS A 27 6.73 -2.21 -3.41
CA CYS A 27 6.06 -0.93 -3.32
C CYS A 27 6.32 -0.30 -1.96
N THR A 28 6.02 1.01 -1.86
CA THR A 28 6.05 1.70 -0.59
C THR A 28 4.61 1.98 -0.21
N VAL A 29 4.22 1.57 0.98
CA VAL A 29 2.86 1.74 1.45
C VAL A 29 2.75 3.07 2.16
N ARG A 30 1.81 3.89 1.72
CA ARG A 30 1.57 5.20 2.32
C ARG A 30 0.13 5.33 2.70
N ASN A 31 -0.18 6.23 3.60
CA ASN A 31 -1.56 6.52 3.99
C ASN A 31 -2.35 5.27 4.34
N PHE A 32 -1.74 4.39 5.09
CA PHE A 32 -2.37 3.13 5.46
C PHE A 32 -3.51 3.40 6.44
N SER A 33 -4.63 2.78 6.19
CA SER A 33 -5.77 2.86 7.10
C SER A 33 -6.42 1.49 7.18
N GLU A 34 -7.52 1.39 7.90
CA GLU A 34 -8.21 0.12 8.02
C GLU A 34 -8.87 -0.29 6.73
N THR A 35 -9.14 0.64 5.84
CA THR A 35 -9.90 0.34 4.63
C THR A 35 -9.06 0.33 3.37
N GLY A 36 -7.89 0.92 3.40
CA GLY A 36 -7.08 0.97 2.18
C GLY A 36 -5.77 1.69 2.39
N ALA A 37 -5.09 1.92 1.31
CA ALA A 37 -3.78 2.57 1.34
C ALA A 37 -3.44 3.12 -0.02
N ALA A 38 -2.44 3.97 -0.07
CA ALA A 38 -1.85 4.41 -1.32
C ALA A 38 -0.50 3.71 -1.44
N LEU A 39 -0.21 3.19 -2.61
CA LEU A 39 1.02 2.46 -2.84
C LEU A 39 1.83 3.19 -3.90
N GLU A 40 3.14 3.34 -3.63
CA GLU A 40 4.02 3.92 -4.62
C GLU A 40 4.81 2.81 -5.26
N VAL A 41 4.89 2.81 -6.57
CA VAL A 41 5.58 1.77 -7.32
C VAL A 41 6.48 2.41 -8.34
N SER A 42 7.45 1.66 -8.83
CA SER A 42 8.34 2.17 -9.87
C SER A 42 7.59 2.34 -11.17
N SER A 43 6.69 1.42 -11.45
CA SER A 43 5.86 1.49 -12.63
C SER A 43 4.56 0.78 -12.37
N PRO A 44 3.42 1.42 -12.61
CA PRO A 44 2.14 0.76 -12.39
C PRO A 44 1.75 -0.14 -13.55
N VAL A 45 2.55 -0.18 -14.60
CA VAL A 45 2.23 -0.99 -15.75
C VAL A 45 2.27 -2.47 -15.38
N GLY A 46 1.25 -3.20 -15.74
CA GLY A 46 1.24 -4.64 -15.47
C GLY A 46 0.64 -5.02 -14.13
N ILE A 47 0.25 -4.05 -13.32
CA ILE A 47 -0.36 -4.37 -12.04
C ILE A 47 -1.85 -4.58 -12.27
N PRO A 48 -2.39 -5.75 -11.93
CA PRO A 48 -3.82 -6.01 -12.15
C PRO A 48 -4.69 -5.22 -11.18
N ASP A 49 -5.98 -5.23 -11.41
CA ASP A 49 -6.91 -4.51 -10.56
C ASP A 49 -7.08 -5.15 -9.18
N ARG A 50 -6.72 -6.40 -9.05
CA ARG A 50 -6.80 -7.07 -7.78
C ARG A 50 -5.52 -7.81 -7.52
N PHE A 51 -5.04 -7.72 -6.31
CA PHE A 51 -3.81 -8.39 -5.91
C PHE A 51 -3.77 -8.49 -4.39
N THR A 52 -2.75 -9.13 -3.86
CA THR A 52 -2.54 -9.19 -2.42
C THR A 52 -1.38 -8.28 -2.06
N LEU A 53 -1.60 -7.41 -1.11
CA LEU A 53 -0.55 -6.58 -0.58
C LEU A 53 0.09 -7.32 0.59
N VAL A 54 1.39 -7.54 0.52
CA VAL A 54 2.11 -8.22 1.56
C VAL A 54 2.98 -7.21 2.29
N ILE A 55 2.79 -7.08 3.59
CA ILE A 55 3.61 -6.20 4.42
C ILE A 55 4.34 -7.12 5.37
N GLU A 56 5.56 -7.49 5.02
CA GLU A 56 6.27 -8.50 5.77
C GLU A 56 6.61 -8.10 7.19
N ALA A 57 6.91 -6.84 7.41
CA ALA A 57 7.22 -6.40 8.76
C ALA A 57 6.07 -6.64 9.72
N ASP A 58 4.84 -6.55 9.22
CA ASP A 58 3.66 -6.76 10.05
C ASP A 58 3.06 -8.14 9.80
N GLN A 59 3.65 -8.91 8.90
CA GLN A 59 3.13 -10.22 8.54
C GLN A 59 1.68 -10.14 8.13
N ARG A 60 1.35 -9.18 7.30
CA ARG A 60 -0.01 -9.00 6.85
C ARG A 60 -0.14 -9.27 5.37
N HIS A 61 -1.22 -9.92 5.00
CA HIS A 61 -1.52 -10.20 3.62
C HIS A 61 -2.93 -9.67 3.41
N LEU A 62 -3.05 -8.64 2.60
CA LEU A 62 -4.31 -7.93 2.47
C LEU A 62 -4.76 -7.97 1.02
N PRO A 63 -5.90 -8.60 0.75
CA PRO A 63 -6.43 -8.57 -0.61
C PRO A 63 -6.87 -7.17 -0.95
N CYS A 64 -6.48 -6.69 -2.09
CA CYS A 64 -6.70 -5.31 -2.49
C CYS A 64 -7.38 -5.21 -3.83
N ARG A 65 -8.15 -4.14 -3.99
CA ARG A 65 -8.73 -3.78 -5.27
C ARG A 65 -8.29 -2.38 -5.59
N VAL A 66 -7.80 -2.14 -6.80
CA VAL A 66 -7.34 -0.82 -7.21
C VAL A 66 -8.54 0.06 -7.47
N ILE A 67 -8.57 1.24 -6.85
CA ILE A 67 -9.66 2.18 -7.05
C ILE A 67 -9.22 3.39 -7.84
N TRP A 68 -7.94 3.69 -7.90
CA TRP A 68 -7.45 4.74 -8.78
C TRP A 68 -5.96 4.51 -9.06
N ARG A 69 -5.51 5.06 -10.18
CA ARG A 69 -4.12 5.00 -10.57
C ARG A 69 -3.70 6.39 -10.99
N LYS A 70 -2.54 6.81 -10.59
CA LYS A 70 -2.04 8.09 -10.99
C LYS A 70 -0.53 8.07 -10.97
N GLU A 71 0.07 8.18 -12.12
CA GLU A 71 1.52 8.18 -12.24
C GLU A 71 2.14 6.95 -11.59
N LYS A 72 2.93 7.12 -10.57
CA LYS A 72 3.56 5.99 -9.91
C LYS A 72 2.86 5.63 -8.61
N ARG A 73 1.61 5.99 -8.48
CA ARG A 73 0.85 5.67 -7.29
C ARG A 73 -0.44 4.99 -7.65
N ILE A 74 -0.87 4.10 -6.80
CA ILE A 74 -2.18 3.48 -6.95
C ILE A 74 -2.86 3.50 -5.60
N GLY A 75 -4.13 3.75 -5.61
CA GLY A 75 -4.94 3.70 -4.41
C GLY A 75 -5.70 2.39 -4.39
N VAL A 76 -5.69 1.72 -3.26
CA VAL A 76 -6.35 0.44 -3.13
C VAL A 76 -7.29 0.42 -1.95
N HIS A 77 -8.30 -0.42 -2.07
CA HIS A 77 -9.25 -0.65 -1.01
C HIS A 77 -9.06 -2.11 -0.61
N PHE A 78 -8.99 -2.37 0.68
CA PHE A 78 -8.79 -3.73 1.16
C PHE A 78 -10.11 -4.48 1.08
N GLU A 79 -10.07 -5.70 0.55
CA GLU A 79 -11.26 -6.49 0.44
C GLU A 79 -11.21 -7.55 1.52
N THR A 80 -12.19 -7.61 2.34
CA THR A 80 -12.19 -8.61 3.42
C THR A 80 -13.26 -9.63 3.22
#